data_b01cbe0da8679ab26c8fcb650e5e04e5
#
_entry.id   b01cbe0da8679ab26c8fcb650e5e04e5
#
_cell.length_a   1.000
_cell.length_b   1.000
_cell.length_c   1.000
_cell.angle_alpha   90.00
_cell.angle_beta   90.00
_cell.angle_gamma   90.00
#
_symmetry.space_group_name_H-M   'P 1'
#
loop_
_entity.id
_entity.type
_entity.pdbx_description
1 polymer ?
#
loop_
_entity_poly.entity_id
_entity_poly.type
_entity_poly.pdbx_seq_one_letter_code
_entity_poly.pdbx_strand_id
1 'polypeptide(L)'
;MFNIPELRGRILFTFGVLVVVRAGAHIPIPGIDSDALMDAFRAMQSQNTLLGLFNMFAGGAFQKATLFALGIMPYITTSIIFQLMGSVVPYFQRLQKEGEEGRKKLTQLTRYGTVGISILQAYSITIFLESMTSSNGIAVVINPGIGFKFVAMVSIVTGTMLLMWLGERITERGIGNGISLIIMVGIVSVLPSVILSEITQIRAGLRGILTEVILIGIMFLIIAFVVRLTQGTRKIPVQYAKRVVGRKIYGGQATHIPLRVNTAGVMPIIFAQSVMFIPSTIAMFFPESEFMQGLTRWFSFDHPFYWTVFGLMIIFFTYFYTAIAFDPVQVASNMKQHGGFIPGVRPGKKTAEFIDNILTRVTLPGSIFLAGVAVFPFMLMNVMNVGYDLASFFGGTSLLIIVGVALDTLQQIESHLLMRHYDGFLSKGKIRGRRRM
;
A
#
# COMPACT_ATOMS: atom_id res chain seq x y z
N MET A 1 -0.83 4.86 26.33
CA MET A 1 -1.69 4.35 25.26
C MET A 1 -2.85 3.50 25.79
N PHE A 2 -2.63 2.48 26.60
CA PHE A 2 -3.69 1.57 27.10
C PHE A 2 -4.67 2.16 28.13
N ASN A 3 -4.36 3.29 28.72
CA ASN A 3 -5.22 3.96 29.70
C ASN A 3 -6.40 4.75 29.09
N ILE A 4 -6.48 4.83 27.74
CA ILE A 4 -7.56 5.52 27.05
C ILE A 4 -8.50 4.46 26.48
N PRO A 5 -9.75 4.32 27.03
CA PRO A 5 -10.65 3.20 26.68
C PRO A 5 -11.01 3.17 25.20
N GLU A 6 -11.25 4.33 24.56
CA GLU A 6 -11.58 4.38 23.13
C GLU A 6 -10.41 3.95 22.23
N LEU A 7 -9.19 4.44 22.50
CA LEU A 7 -8.01 4.07 21.74
C LEU A 7 -7.70 2.58 21.91
N ARG A 8 -7.82 2.07 23.14
CA ARG A 8 -7.69 0.64 23.43
C ARG A 8 -8.72 -0.19 22.66
N GLY A 9 -9.99 0.25 22.62
CA GLY A 9 -11.04 -0.41 21.87
C GLY A 9 -10.73 -0.49 20.36
N ARG A 10 -10.28 0.61 19.78
CA ARG A 10 -9.89 0.67 18.34
C ARG A 10 -8.68 -0.21 18.03
N ILE A 11 -7.65 -0.23 18.89
CA ILE A 11 -6.45 -1.09 18.74
C ILE A 11 -6.86 -2.57 18.82
N LEU A 12 -7.63 -2.95 19.85
CA LEU A 12 -8.08 -4.33 20.04
C LEU A 12 -8.97 -4.79 18.87
N PHE A 13 -9.85 -3.93 18.37
CA PHE A 13 -10.66 -4.21 17.20
C PHE A 13 -9.81 -4.47 15.96
N THR A 14 -8.84 -3.58 15.68
CA THR A 14 -7.92 -3.72 14.55
C THR A 14 -7.14 -5.04 14.65
N PHE A 15 -6.57 -5.32 15.83
CA PHE A 15 -5.83 -6.56 16.06
C PHE A 15 -6.71 -7.80 15.90
N GLY A 16 -7.93 -7.80 16.44
CA GLY A 16 -8.88 -8.90 16.31
C GLY A 16 -9.25 -9.21 14.86
N VAL A 17 -9.49 -8.15 14.05
CA VAL A 17 -9.77 -8.32 12.62
C VAL A 17 -8.55 -8.87 11.86
N LEU A 18 -7.35 -8.38 12.19
CA LEU A 18 -6.12 -8.89 11.57
C LEU A 18 -5.87 -10.39 11.90
N VAL A 19 -6.22 -10.84 13.11
CA VAL A 19 -6.17 -12.26 13.46
C VAL A 19 -7.15 -13.07 12.61
N VAL A 20 -8.38 -12.57 12.39
CA VAL A 20 -9.35 -13.23 11.50
C VAL A 20 -8.83 -13.32 10.06
N VAL A 21 -8.24 -12.25 9.54
CA VAL A 21 -7.60 -12.25 8.21
C VAL A 21 -6.50 -13.32 8.13
N ARG A 22 -5.69 -13.46 9.15
CA ARG A 22 -4.63 -14.49 9.18
C ARG A 22 -5.18 -15.90 9.26
N ALA A 23 -6.21 -16.12 10.06
CA ALA A 23 -6.88 -17.43 10.14
C ALA A 23 -7.47 -17.84 8.77
N GLY A 24 -8.16 -16.93 8.08
CA GLY A 24 -8.72 -17.18 6.75
C GLY A 24 -7.68 -17.48 5.67
N ALA A 25 -6.46 -16.94 5.81
CA ALA A 25 -5.34 -17.26 4.90
C ALA A 25 -4.81 -18.70 5.02
N HIS A 26 -5.37 -19.52 5.91
CA HIS A 26 -5.02 -20.94 6.08
C HIS A 26 -6.16 -21.89 5.70
N ILE A 27 -7.30 -21.37 5.24
CA ILE A 27 -8.45 -22.19 4.81
C ILE A 27 -8.27 -22.53 3.33
N PRO A 28 -7.93 -23.77 2.96
CA PRO A 28 -7.72 -24.14 1.56
C PRO A 28 -9.04 -24.20 0.79
N ILE A 29 -8.94 -24.00 -0.54
CA ILE A 29 -10.07 -24.16 -1.45
C ILE A 29 -10.39 -25.66 -1.58
N PRO A 30 -11.66 -26.05 -1.54
CA PRO A 30 -12.04 -27.46 -1.71
C PRO A 30 -11.62 -28.02 -3.09
N GLY A 31 -11.15 -29.27 -3.10
CA GLY A 31 -10.78 -29.97 -4.34
C GLY A 31 -9.32 -29.80 -4.78
N ILE A 32 -8.47 -29.23 -3.94
CA ILE A 32 -7.04 -29.04 -4.18
C ILE A 32 -6.25 -29.96 -3.24
N ASP A 33 -5.26 -30.65 -3.79
CA ASP A 33 -4.24 -31.36 -3.03
C ASP A 33 -3.15 -30.37 -2.58
N SER A 34 -3.14 -30.05 -1.27
CA SER A 34 -2.22 -29.06 -0.70
C SER A 34 -0.76 -29.48 -0.78
N ASP A 35 -0.46 -30.77 -0.70
CA ASP A 35 0.92 -31.27 -0.74
C ASP A 35 1.46 -31.23 -2.18
N ALA A 36 0.67 -31.69 -3.15
CA ALA A 36 0.98 -31.61 -4.57
C ALA A 36 1.19 -30.13 -5.01
N LEU A 37 0.36 -29.23 -4.50
CA LEU A 37 0.47 -27.80 -4.76
C LEU A 37 1.77 -27.20 -4.19
N MET A 38 2.11 -27.52 -2.93
CA MET A 38 3.35 -27.03 -2.31
C MET A 38 4.59 -27.50 -3.07
N ASP A 39 4.61 -28.75 -3.53
CA ASP A 39 5.72 -29.30 -4.31
C ASP A 39 5.83 -28.63 -5.69
N ALA A 40 4.70 -28.42 -6.37
CA ALA A 40 4.67 -27.69 -7.64
C ALA A 40 5.17 -26.26 -7.48
N PHE A 41 4.77 -25.55 -6.41
CA PHE A 41 5.26 -24.20 -6.14
C PHE A 41 6.75 -24.14 -5.81
N ARG A 42 7.28 -25.10 -5.04
CA ARG A 42 8.73 -25.18 -4.77
C ARG A 42 9.55 -25.36 -6.04
N ALA A 43 9.06 -26.19 -6.96
CA ALA A 43 9.70 -26.39 -8.26
C ALA A 43 9.67 -25.10 -9.13
N MET A 44 8.59 -24.33 -9.05
CA MET A 44 8.46 -23.05 -9.78
C MET A 44 9.22 -21.89 -9.12
N GLN A 45 9.38 -21.89 -7.81
CA GLN A 45 10.09 -20.84 -7.07
C GLN A 45 11.57 -20.75 -7.46
N SER A 46 12.16 -21.87 -7.90
CA SER A 46 13.51 -21.89 -8.45
C SER A 46 13.66 -21.10 -9.78
N GLN A 47 12.55 -20.72 -10.42
CA GLN A 47 12.50 -20.03 -11.70
C GLN A 47 12.23 -18.51 -11.61
N ASN A 48 12.35 -17.90 -10.41
CA ASN A 48 12.21 -16.44 -10.19
C ASN A 48 10.95 -15.82 -10.84
N THR A 49 9.78 -16.39 -10.59
CA THR A 49 8.54 -15.96 -11.23
C THR A 49 7.85 -14.82 -10.47
N LEU A 50 7.12 -13.96 -11.22
CA LEU A 50 6.21 -12.91 -10.69
C LEU A 50 5.18 -13.46 -9.68
N LEU A 51 4.91 -14.77 -9.72
CA LEU A 51 4.05 -15.47 -8.77
C LEU A 51 4.54 -15.38 -7.32
N GLY A 52 5.86 -15.29 -7.11
CA GLY A 52 6.45 -15.09 -5.77
C GLY A 52 6.02 -13.78 -5.14
N LEU A 53 6.04 -12.65 -5.89
CA LEU A 53 5.52 -11.36 -5.39
C LEU A 53 4.02 -11.43 -5.10
N PHE A 54 3.25 -12.03 -6.00
CA PHE A 54 1.81 -12.18 -5.79
C PHE A 54 1.53 -12.95 -4.51
N ASN A 55 2.26 -14.04 -4.27
CA ASN A 55 2.17 -14.83 -3.05
C ASN A 55 2.54 -14.02 -1.80
N MET A 56 3.56 -13.17 -1.88
CA MET A 56 3.99 -12.32 -0.77
C MET A 56 2.91 -11.28 -0.41
N PHE A 57 2.29 -10.61 -1.40
CA PHE A 57 1.19 -9.67 -1.15
C PHE A 57 -0.07 -10.36 -0.61
N ALA A 58 -0.32 -11.61 -1.04
CA ALA A 58 -1.38 -12.44 -0.48
C ALA A 58 -1.01 -13.05 0.89
N GLY A 59 0.20 -12.77 1.41
CA GLY A 59 0.67 -13.28 2.70
C GLY A 59 0.83 -14.79 2.77
N GLY A 60 1.28 -15.43 1.66
CA GLY A 60 1.41 -16.86 1.52
C GLY A 60 0.10 -17.60 1.19
N ALA A 61 -1.01 -16.88 1.06
CA ALA A 61 -2.32 -17.47 0.79
C ALA A 61 -2.44 -18.04 -0.64
N PHE A 62 -1.72 -17.48 -1.60
CA PHE A 62 -1.72 -17.95 -2.97
C PHE A 62 -1.03 -19.32 -3.12
N GLN A 63 0.15 -19.47 -2.51
CA GLN A 63 0.92 -20.72 -2.51
C GLN A 63 0.15 -21.90 -1.88
N LYS A 64 -0.77 -21.61 -0.96
CA LYS A 64 -1.61 -22.60 -0.29
C LYS A 64 -2.97 -22.76 -0.96
N ALA A 65 -3.22 -22.06 -2.07
CA ALA A 65 -4.53 -21.92 -2.72
C ALA A 65 -5.67 -21.79 -1.70
N THR A 66 -5.60 -20.78 -0.86
CA THR A 66 -6.60 -20.56 0.18
C THR A 66 -7.72 -19.64 -0.31
N LEU A 67 -8.75 -19.48 0.51
CA LEU A 67 -9.87 -18.58 0.28
C LEU A 67 -9.39 -17.16 -0.07
N PHE A 68 -8.25 -16.71 0.48
CA PHE A 68 -7.64 -15.41 0.27
C PHE A 68 -6.51 -15.42 -0.78
N ALA A 69 -6.53 -16.39 -1.71
CA ALA A 69 -5.48 -16.53 -2.73
C ALA A 69 -5.24 -15.25 -3.55
N LEU A 70 -6.29 -14.54 -3.94
CA LEU A 70 -6.18 -13.24 -4.63
C LEU A 70 -5.77 -12.08 -3.70
N GLY A 71 -5.88 -12.27 -2.38
CA GLY A 71 -5.67 -11.20 -1.42
C GLY A 71 -6.59 -10.01 -1.68
N ILE A 72 -6.05 -8.80 -1.51
CA ILE A 72 -6.79 -7.54 -1.71
C ILE A 72 -6.48 -6.89 -3.07
N MET A 73 -5.70 -7.57 -3.93
CA MET A 73 -5.24 -7.03 -5.22
C MET A 73 -6.38 -6.62 -6.17
N PRO A 74 -7.49 -7.38 -6.34
CA PRO A 74 -8.60 -6.96 -7.20
C PRO A 74 -9.21 -5.63 -6.77
N TYR A 75 -9.32 -5.39 -5.46
CA TYR A 75 -9.81 -4.13 -4.92
C TYR A 75 -8.86 -2.96 -5.22
N ILE A 76 -7.55 -3.18 -5.05
CA ILE A 76 -6.55 -2.15 -5.34
C ILE A 76 -6.60 -1.78 -6.82
N THR A 77 -6.59 -2.78 -7.71
CA THR A 77 -6.67 -2.57 -9.17
C THR A 77 -7.92 -1.78 -9.54
N THR A 78 -9.07 -2.14 -8.98
CA THR A 78 -10.33 -1.44 -9.21
C THR A 78 -10.29 0.00 -8.68
N SER A 79 -9.75 0.20 -7.49
CA SER A 79 -9.61 1.52 -6.89
C SER A 79 -8.74 2.46 -7.73
N ILE A 80 -7.64 1.93 -8.29
CA ILE A 80 -6.76 2.67 -9.20
C ILE A 80 -7.53 3.08 -10.46
N ILE A 81 -8.25 2.14 -11.08
CA ILE A 81 -9.04 2.41 -12.29
C ILE A 81 -10.02 3.56 -12.03
N PHE A 82 -10.81 3.51 -10.95
CA PHE A 82 -11.77 4.57 -10.64
C PHE A 82 -11.11 5.89 -10.25
N GLN A 83 -9.96 5.88 -9.61
CA GLN A 83 -9.19 7.11 -9.32
C GLN A 83 -8.64 7.74 -10.61
N LEU A 84 -8.10 6.95 -11.54
CA LEU A 84 -7.68 7.42 -12.85
C LEU A 84 -8.86 7.95 -13.66
N MET A 85 -9.98 7.24 -13.68
CA MET A 85 -11.22 7.72 -14.33
C MET A 85 -11.73 9.02 -13.72
N GLY A 86 -11.54 9.22 -12.41
CA GLY A 86 -11.86 10.45 -11.71
C GLY A 86 -11.07 11.68 -12.19
N SER A 87 -9.90 11.49 -12.80
CA SER A 87 -9.11 12.58 -13.39
C SER A 87 -9.45 12.85 -14.86
N VAL A 88 -9.94 11.86 -15.60
CA VAL A 88 -10.16 11.92 -17.04
C VAL A 88 -11.63 12.09 -17.41
N VAL A 89 -12.53 11.34 -16.75
CA VAL A 89 -13.95 11.26 -17.11
C VAL A 89 -14.78 12.27 -16.34
N PRO A 90 -15.50 13.20 -17.01
CA PRO A 90 -16.26 14.26 -16.34
C PRO A 90 -17.31 13.77 -15.33
N TYR A 91 -17.92 12.61 -15.56
CA TYR A 91 -18.87 11.99 -14.64
C TYR A 91 -18.25 11.70 -13.28
N PHE A 92 -17.08 11.05 -13.26
CA PHE A 92 -16.38 10.73 -12.01
C PHE A 92 -15.78 11.97 -11.34
N GLN A 93 -15.37 12.99 -12.13
CA GLN A 93 -14.93 14.28 -11.58
C GLN A 93 -16.07 14.98 -10.80
N ARG A 94 -17.31 14.93 -11.33
CA ARG A 94 -18.50 15.46 -10.62
C ARG A 94 -18.74 14.73 -9.33
N LEU A 95 -18.72 13.39 -9.35
CA LEU A 95 -18.88 12.57 -8.14
C LEU A 95 -17.85 12.89 -7.05
N GLN A 96 -16.60 13.14 -7.43
CA GLN A 96 -15.56 13.55 -6.46
C GLN A 96 -15.84 14.91 -5.83
N LYS A 97 -16.51 15.83 -6.54
CA LYS A 97 -16.88 17.17 -6.06
C LYS A 97 -18.19 17.20 -5.26
N GLU A 98 -19.05 16.19 -5.38
CA GLU A 98 -20.34 16.08 -4.67
C GLU A 98 -20.21 15.77 -3.15
N GLY A 99 -18.98 15.73 -2.61
CA GLY A 99 -18.75 15.52 -1.19
C GLY A 99 -19.02 14.08 -0.73
N GLU A 100 -19.73 13.90 0.40
CA GLU A 100 -19.95 12.57 0.99
C GLU A 100 -20.82 11.64 0.15
N GLU A 101 -21.85 12.15 -0.54
CA GLU A 101 -22.71 11.32 -1.40
C GLU A 101 -21.95 10.79 -2.61
N GLY A 102 -21.17 11.65 -3.26
CA GLY A 102 -20.33 11.24 -4.38
C GLY A 102 -19.28 10.21 -3.97
N ARG A 103 -18.66 10.38 -2.79
CA ARG A 103 -17.71 9.39 -2.25
C ARG A 103 -18.37 8.04 -1.98
N LYS A 104 -19.59 8.01 -1.43
CA LYS A 104 -20.35 6.76 -1.22
C LYS A 104 -20.63 6.04 -2.54
N LYS A 105 -21.05 6.77 -3.58
CA LYS A 105 -21.28 6.22 -4.93
C LYS A 105 -19.98 5.66 -5.53
N LEU A 106 -18.86 6.39 -5.42
CA LEU A 106 -17.54 5.91 -5.88
C LEU A 106 -17.13 4.64 -5.15
N THR A 107 -17.30 4.56 -3.83
CA THR A 107 -17.02 3.35 -3.05
C THR A 107 -17.88 2.17 -3.50
N GLN A 108 -19.18 2.39 -3.78
CA GLN A 108 -20.06 1.34 -4.29
C GLN A 108 -19.61 0.84 -5.66
N LEU A 109 -19.26 1.76 -6.59
CA LEU A 109 -18.74 1.39 -7.91
C LEU A 109 -17.43 0.62 -7.80
N THR A 110 -16.56 1.02 -6.88
CA THR A 110 -15.32 0.28 -6.59
C THR A 110 -15.62 -1.14 -6.10
N ARG A 111 -16.60 -1.33 -5.22
CA ARG A 111 -17.02 -2.68 -4.76
C ARG A 111 -17.53 -3.53 -5.90
N TYR A 112 -18.41 -3.00 -6.77
CA TYR A 112 -18.91 -3.74 -7.94
C TYR A 112 -17.81 -4.07 -8.94
N GLY A 113 -16.92 -3.11 -9.22
CA GLY A 113 -15.75 -3.33 -10.06
C GLY A 113 -14.80 -4.39 -9.49
N THR A 114 -14.66 -4.42 -8.14
CA THR A 114 -13.86 -5.44 -7.45
C THR A 114 -14.44 -6.83 -7.67
N VAL A 115 -15.77 -7.00 -7.59
CA VAL A 115 -16.41 -8.28 -7.91
C VAL A 115 -16.09 -8.70 -9.34
N GLY A 116 -16.25 -7.80 -10.32
CA GLY A 116 -15.97 -8.09 -11.73
C GLY A 116 -14.53 -8.52 -11.98
N ILE A 117 -13.55 -7.75 -11.44
CA ILE A 117 -12.13 -8.08 -11.58
C ILE A 117 -11.79 -9.36 -10.82
N SER A 118 -12.36 -9.58 -9.63
CA SER A 118 -12.15 -10.82 -8.85
C SER A 118 -12.62 -12.05 -9.60
N ILE A 119 -13.77 -12.01 -10.30
CA ILE A 119 -14.28 -13.12 -11.11
C ILE A 119 -13.29 -13.44 -12.23
N LEU A 120 -12.83 -12.42 -12.96
CA LEU A 120 -11.87 -12.61 -14.05
C LEU A 120 -10.55 -13.23 -13.54
N GLN A 121 -10.00 -12.69 -12.46
CA GLN A 121 -8.75 -13.19 -11.89
C GLN A 121 -8.92 -14.57 -11.25
N ALA A 122 -10.04 -14.85 -10.57
CA ALA A 122 -10.33 -16.17 -10.02
C ALA A 122 -10.44 -17.22 -11.12
N TYR A 123 -11.07 -16.89 -12.26
CA TYR A 123 -11.13 -17.77 -13.40
C TYR A 123 -9.74 -18.10 -13.97
N SER A 124 -8.86 -17.09 -14.12
CA SER A 124 -7.49 -17.34 -14.59
C SER A 124 -6.68 -18.22 -13.61
N ILE A 125 -6.87 -18.02 -12.30
CA ILE A 125 -6.23 -18.88 -11.28
C ILE A 125 -6.74 -20.32 -11.37
N THR A 126 -8.04 -20.53 -11.61
CA THR A 126 -8.56 -21.90 -11.76
C THR A 126 -7.97 -22.64 -12.95
N ILE A 127 -7.80 -21.96 -14.11
CA ILE A 127 -7.11 -22.52 -15.28
C ILE A 127 -5.65 -22.86 -14.91
N PHE A 128 -4.97 -21.94 -14.27
CA PHE A 128 -3.59 -22.12 -13.85
C PHE A 128 -3.42 -23.32 -12.90
N LEU A 129 -4.29 -23.45 -11.89
CA LEU A 129 -4.26 -24.58 -10.95
C LEU A 129 -4.54 -25.94 -11.63
N GLU A 130 -5.45 -25.98 -12.62
CA GLU A 130 -5.71 -27.19 -13.40
C GLU A 130 -4.53 -27.60 -14.29
N SER A 131 -3.74 -26.63 -14.76
CA SER A 131 -2.54 -26.91 -15.57
C SER A 131 -1.32 -27.32 -14.74
N MET A 132 -1.38 -27.15 -13.39
CA MET A 132 -0.25 -27.49 -12.52
C MET A 132 -0.19 -28.97 -12.19
N THR A 133 1.02 -29.51 -12.26
CA THR A 133 1.35 -30.86 -11.80
C THR A 133 2.54 -30.79 -10.83
N SER A 134 2.51 -31.64 -9.80
CA SER A 134 3.65 -31.82 -8.89
C SER A 134 4.86 -32.37 -9.63
N SER A 135 6.05 -32.21 -9.08
CA SER A 135 7.28 -32.85 -9.57
C SER A 135 7.16 -34.39 -9.71
N ASN A 136 6.24 -35.00 -8.98
CA ASN A 136 5.92 -36.44 -9.05
C ASN A 136 4.85 -36.80 -10.10
N GLY A 137 4.41 -35.84 -10.92
CA GLY A 137 3.37 -36.07 -11.95
C GLY A 137 1.94 -36.11 -11.39
N ILE A 138 1.73 -35.79 -10.09
CA ILE A 138 0.41 -35.76 -9.49
C ILE A 138 -0.25 -34.42 -9.83
N ALA A 139 -1.51 -34.46 -10.33
CA ALA A 139 -2.27 -33.27 -10.60
C ALA A 139 -2.63 -32.54 -9.28
N VAL A 140 -2.51 -31.21 -9.27
CA VAL A 140 -2.84 -30.38 -8.11
C VAL A 140 -4.32 -30.37 -7.83
N VAL A 141 -5.15 -30.45 -8.87
CA VAL A 141 -6.61 -30.51 -8.75
C VAL A 141 -7.07 -31.96 -8.79
N ILE A 142 -7.75 -32.41 -7.74
CA ILE A 142 -8.20 -33.82 -7.59
C ILE A 142 -9.22 -34.19 -8.67
N ASN A 143 -10.20 -33.33 -8.91
CA ASN A 143 -11.25 -33.54 -9.91
C ASN A 143 -11.35 -32.30 -10.81
N PRO A 144 -10.56 -32.22 -11.91
CA PRO A 144 -10.62 -31.09 -12.84
C PRO A 144 -11.97 -31.07 -13.56
N GLY A 145 -12.47 -29.84 -13.84
CA GLY A 145 -13.69 -29.65 -14.59
C GLY A 145 -14.51 -28.44 -14.16
N ILE A 146 -15.68 -28.28 -14.80
CA ILE A 146 -16.55 -27.09 -14.58
C ILE A 146 -16.98 -26.96 -13.11
N GLY A 147 -17.21 -28.09 -12.43
CA GLY A 147 -17.60 -28.10 -10.99
C GLY A 147 -16.51 -27.49 -10.09
N PHE A 148 -15.25 -27.92 -10.28
CA PHE A 148 -14.11 -27.34 -9.56
C PHE A 148 -13.96 -25.85 -9.85
N LYS A 149 -14.00 -25.44 -11.15
CA LYS A 149 -13.87 -24.03 -11.54
C LYS A 149 -14.92 -23.17 -10.85
N PHE A 150 -16.17 -23.61 -10.84
CA PHE A 150 -17.26 -22.87 -10.19
C PHE A 150 -17.04 -22.72 -8.68
N VAL A 151 -16.77 -23.83 -7.98
CA VAL A 151 -16.53 -23.82 -6.51
C VAL A 151 -15.32 -22.96 -6.16
N ALA A 152 -14.22 -23.13 -6.87
CA ALA A 152 -12.99 -22.36 -6.62
C ALA A 152 -13.19 -20.87 -6.90
N MET A 153 -13.86 -20.49 -8.02
CA MET A 153 -14.18 -19.09 -8.31
C MET A 153 -15.04 -18.46 -7.22
N VAL A 154 -16.13 -19.11 -6.81
CA VAL A 154 -17.02 -18.59 -5.75
C VAL A 154 -16.25 -18.44 -4.45
N SER A 155 -15.41 -19.44 -4.09
CA SER A 155 -14.59 -19.40 -2.87
C SER A 155 -13.61 -18.21 -2.88
N ILE A 156 -12.86 -18.02 -3.96
CA ILE A 156 -11.86 -16.95 -4.09
C ILE A 156 -12.51 -15.57 -4.11
N VAL A 157 -13.61 -15.40 -4.89
CA VAL A 157 -14.33 -14.11 -4.97
C VAL A 157 -14.92 -13.76 -3.60
N THR A 158 -15.54 -14.72 -2.91
CA THR A 158 -16.08 -14.51 -1.56
C THR A 158 -14.97 -14.13 -0.59
N GLY A 159 -13.81 -14.78 -0.67
CA GLY A 159 -12.64 -14.46 0.14
C GLY A 159 -12.15 -13.03 -0.09
N THR A 160 -12.03 -12.61 -1.35
CA THR A 160 -11.62 -11.25 -1.70
C THR A 160 -12.63 -10.20 -1.19
N MET A 161 -13.93 -10.46 -1.34
CA MET A 161 -14.98 -9.55 -0.85
C MET A 161 -14.98 -9.47 0.68
N LEU A 162 -14.72 -10.58 1.37
CA LEU A 162 -14.56 -10.60 2.82
C LEU A 162 -13.35 -9.77 3.27
N LEU A 163 -12.19 -9.93 2.60
CA LEU A 163 -11.00 -9.13 2.91
C LEU A 163 -11.24 -7.63 2.69
N MET A 164 -11.89 -7.26 1.59
CA MET A 164 -12.25 -5.88 1.32
C MET A 164 -13.15 -5.33 2.43
N TRP A 165 -14.20 -6.05 2.81
CA TRP A 165 -15.13 -5.65 3.87
C TRP A 165 -14.41 -5.51 5.22
N LEU A 166 -13.53 -6.45 5.59
CA LEU A 166 -12.73 -6.39 6.80
C LEU A 166 -11.79 -5.17 6.80
N GLY A 167 -11.15 -4.88 5.66
CA GLY A 167 -10.30 -3.70 5.47
C GLY A 167 -11.07 -2.38 5.66
N GLU A 168 -12.26 -2.27 5.07
CA GLU A 168 -13.14 -1.11 5.27
C GLU A 168 -13.57 -0.97 6.73
N ARG A 169 -13.89 -2.08 7.42
CA ARG A 169 -14.22 -2.06 8.85
C ARG A 169 -13.07 -1.61 9.75
N ILE A 170 -11.84 -2.00 9.44
CA ILE A 170 -10.67 -1.47 10.16
C ILE A 170 -10.57 0.04 9.95
N THR A 171 -10.74 0.52 8.73
CA THR A 171 -10.65 1.96 8.41
C THR A 171 -11.74 2.77 9.12
N GLU A 172 -12.97 2.24 9.24
CA GLU A 172 -14.09 2.93 9.89
C GLU A 172 -14.02 2.92 11.42
N ARG A 173 -13.69 1.77 12.02
CA ARG A 173 -13.80 1.54 13.47
C ARG A 173 -12.47 1.30 14.18
N GLY A 174 -11.42 1.01 13.42
CA GLY A 174 -10.09 0.71 13.94
C GLY A 174 -9.16 1.91 13.93
N ILE A 175 -7.88 1.64 13.75
CA ILE A 175 -6.79 2.60 13.59
C ILE A 175 -6.04 2.26 12.30
N GLY A 176 -5.64 3.29 11.57
CA GLY A 176 -4.90 3.15 10.31
C GLY A 176 -5.79 2.91 9.10
N ASN A 177 -5.16 2.80 7.94
CA ASN A 177 -5.83 2.36 6.72
C ASN A 177 -5.91 0.84 6.73
N GLY A 178 -7.12 0.27 6.84
CA GLY A 178 -7.33 -1.16 7.01
C GLY A 178 -6.76 -2.00 5.85
N ILE A 179 -6.87 -1.49 4.62
CA ILE A 179 -6.36 -2.16 3.42
C ILE A 179 -4.83 -2.25 3.48
N SER A 180 -4.17 -1.14 3.78
CA SER A 180 -2.71 -1.08 3.91
C SER A 180 -2.22 -1.95 5.07
N LEU A 181 -2.96 -2.01 6.18
CA LEU A 181 -2.65 -2.89 7.31
C LEU A 181 -2.77 -4.37 6.97
N ILE A 182 -3.78 -4.77 6.20
CA ILE A 182 -3.94 -6.15 5.73
C ILE A 182 -2.74 -6.54 4.85
N ILE A 183 -2.32 -5.67 3.94
CA ILE A 183 -1.14 -5.91 3.09
C ILE A 183 0.12 -6.03 3.96
N MET A 184 0.33 -5.09 4.89
CA MET A 184 1.49 -5.09 5.79
C MET A 184 1.56 -6.39 6.60
N VAL A 185 0.45 -6.85 7.19
CA VAL A 185 0.40 -8.10 7.95
C VAL A 185 0.64 -9.31 7.05
N GLY A 186 0.15 -9.27 5.81
CA GLY A 186 0.48 -10.29 4.80
C GLY A 186 1.99 -10.40 4.60
N ILE A 187 2.66 -9.28 4.33
CA ILE A 187 4.10 -9.23 4.11
C ILE A 187 4.87 -9.69 5.37
N VAL A 188 4.54 -9.15 6.54
CA VAL A 188 5.21 -9.50 7.81
C VAL A 188 5.07 -10.98 8.15
N SER A 189 3.98 -11.61 7.75
CA SER A 189 3.72 -13.03 8.04
C SER A 189 4.64 -14.00 7.29
N VAL A 190 5.26 -13.58 6.20
CA VAL A 190 6.24 -14.36 5.44
C VAL A 190 7.65 -14.26 6.08
N LEU A 191 7.89 -13.25 6.91
CA LEU A 191 9.19 -12.96 7.52
C LEU A 191 9.78 -14.15 8.33
N PRO A 192 9.03 -14.87 9.17
CA PRO A 192 9.58 -16.00 9.91
C PRO A 192 10.12 -17.10 8.99
N SER A 193 9.43 -17.41 7.87
CA SER A 193 9.88 -18.42 6.91
C SER A 193 11.14 -17.99 6.18
N VAL A 194 11.25 -16.70 5.83
CA VAL A 194 12.47 -16.12 5.21
C VAL A 194 13.66 -16.22 6.16
N ILE A 195 13.50 -15.86 7.42
CA ILE A 195 14.58 -15.97 8.42
C ILE A 195 15.02 -17.44 8.60
N LEU A 196 14.08 -18.36 8.68
CA LEU A 196 14.40 -19.79 8.82
C LEU A 196 15.14 -20.30 7.57
N SER A 197 14.73 -19.90 6.37
CA SER A 197 15.42 -20.30 5.14
C SER A 197 16.87 -19.79 5.11
N GLU A 198 17.11 -18.56 5.54
CA GLU A 198 18.47 -18.01 5.59
C GLU A 198 19.35 -18.72 6.65
N ILE A 199 18.83 -19.01 7.81
CA ILE A 199 19.55 -19.80 8.83
C ILE A 199 19.95 -21.17 8.27
N THR A 200 19.08 -21.81 7.49
CA THR A 200 19.40 -23.11 6.87
C THR A 200 20.48 -22.98 5.79
N GLN A 201 20.47 -21.91 4.98
CA GLN A 201 21.50 -21.65 3.96
C GLN A 201 22.86 -21.33 4.60
N ILE A 202 22.89 -20.58 5.70
CA ILE A 202 24.13 -20.33 6.46
C ILE A 202 24.70 -21.64 7.02
N ARG A 203 23.83 -22.48 7.62
CA ARG A 203 24.24 -23.80 8.17
C ARG A 203 24.73 -24.76 7.09
N ALA A 204 24.17 -24.68 5.88
CA ALA A 204 24.61 -25.47 4.74
C ALA A 204 25.92 -24.96 4.12
N GLY A 205 26.49 -23.85 4.62
CA GLY A 205 27.72 -23.25 4.09
C GLY A 205 27.58 -22.61 2.72
N LEU A 206 26.34 -22.42 2.24
CA LEU A 206 26.05 -21.80 0.95
C LEU A 206 26.29 -20.29 0.98
N ARG A 207 26.25 -19.69 2.18
CA ARG A 207 26.51 -18.26 2.40
C ARG A 207 27.44 -18.02 3.58
N GLY A 208 28.29 -17.01 3.43
CA GLY A 208 29.16 -16.55 4.51
C GLY A 208 28.42 -15.67 5.52
N ILE A 209 28.71 -15.85 6.80
CA ILE A 209 28.18 -15.02 7.89
C ILE A 209 28.44 -13.53 7.64
N LEU A 210 29.59 -13.18 7.07
CA LEU A 210 29.96 -11.79 6.76
C LEU A 210 29.00 -11.15 5.75
N THR A 211 28.56 -11.92 4.75
CA THR A 211 27.58 -11.46 3.74
C THR A 211 26.25 -11.12 4.41
N GLU A 212 25.78 -11.96 5.34
CA GLU A 212 24.52 -11.71 6.06
C GLU A 212 24.60 -10.47 6.96
N VAL A 213 25.72 -10.26 7.65
CA VAL A 213 25.92 -9.06 8.48
C VAL A 213 25.90 -7.80 7.61
N ILE A 214 26.51 -7.82 6.42
CA ILE A 214 26.49 -6.70 5.47
C ILE A 214 25.05 -6.47 4.98
N LEU A 215 24.30 -7.52 4.61
CA LEU A 215 22.92 -7.40 4.16
C LEU A 215 22.02 -6.78 5.25
N ILE A 216 22.11 -7.27 6.47
CA ILE A 216 21.35 -6.70 7.61
C ILE A 216 21.74 -5.22 7.81
N GLY A 217 23.02 -4.87 7.72
CA GLY A 217 23.47 -3.48 7.81
C GLY A 217 22.87 -2.60 6.71
N ILE A 218 22.84 -3.07 5.47
CA ILE A 218 22.20 -2.37 4.34
C ILE A 218 20.70 -2.20 4.59
N MET A 219 20.01 -3.21 5.10
CA MET A 219 18.59 -3.13 5.43
C MET A 219 18.32 -2.02 6.45
N PHE A 220 19.05 -1.99 7.56
CA PHE A 220 18.90 -0.93 8.55
C PHE A 220 19.15 0.46 7.98
N LEU A 221 20.15 0.60 7.10
CA LEU A 221 20.43 1.86 6.43
C LEU A 221 19.28 2.28 5.52
N ILE A 222 18.71 1.37 4.73
CA ILE A 222 17.55 1.66 3.87
C ILE A 222 16.35 2.05 4.73
N ILE A 223 16.04 1.31 5.81
CA ILE A 223 14.94 1.65 6.73
C ILE A 223 15.13 3.06 7.29
N ALA A 224 16.31 3.37 7.82
CA ALA A 224 16.61 4.69 8.37
C ALA A 224 16.40 5.81 7.33
N PHE A 225 16.81 5.57 6.10
CA PHE A 225 16.68 6.53 5.03
C PHE A 225 15.22 6.70 4.58
N VAL A 226 14.46 5.62 4.49
CA VAL A 226 13.01 5.63 4.18
C VAL A 226 12.24 6.40 5.26
N VAL A 227 12.51 6.13 6.54
CA VAL A 227 11.90 6.85 7.66
C VAL A 227 12.21 8.35 7.57
N ARG A 228 13.48 8.71 7.33
CA ARG A 228 13.92 10.11 7.21
C ARG A 228 13.23 10.83 6.07
N LEU A 229 13.08 10.17 4.91
CA LEU A 229 12.43 10.74 3.74
C LEU A 229 10.92 10.90 3.95
N THR A 230 10.27 9.89 4.53
CA THR A 230 8.81 9.91 4.78
C THR A 230 8.44 10.98 5.80
N GLN A 231 9.27 11.22 6.81
CA GLN A 231 9.07 12.26 7.81
C GLN A 231 9.55 13.64 7.33
N GLY A 232 10.29 13.69 6.24
CA GLY A 232 10.83 14.94 5.67
C GLY A 232 9.72 15.92 5.30
N THR A 233 9.80 17.15 5.82
CA THR A 233 8.83 18.22 5.52
C THR A 233 9.53 19.51 5.11
N ARG A 234 9.06 20.14 4.04
CA ARG A 234 9.42 21.51 3.65
C ARG A 234 8.45 22.47 4.31
N LYS A 235 8.91 23.31 5.23
CA LYS A 235 8.10 24.31 5.91
C LYS A 235 8.06 25.60 5.07
N ILE A 236 6.86 26.03 4.64
CA ILE A 236 6.64 27.30 3.95
C ILE A 236 6.16 28.30 4.99
N PRO A 237 6.86 29.46 5.21
CA PRO A 237 6.43 30.46 6.17
C PRO A 237 5.16 31.17 5.67
N VAL A 238 4.18 31.28 6.55
CA VAL A 238 2.92 32.00 6.32
C VAL A 238 2.75 33.04 7.40
N GLN A 239 2.39 34.25 7.03
CA GLN A 239 2.07 35.32 7.94
C GLN A 239 0.59 35.65 7.86
N TYR A 240 -0.03 35.86 9.00
CA TYR A 240 -1.40 36.33 9.10
C TYR A 240 -1.42 37.80 9.47
N ALA A 241 -2.29 38.58 8.82
CA ALA A 241 -2.44 40.01 9.10
C ALA A 241 -2.87 40.20 10.55
N LYS A 242 -2.25 41.17 11.23
CA LYS A 242 -2.65 41.60 12.57
C LYS A 242 -4.04 42.27 12.48
N ARG A 243 -4.99 41.79 13.26
CA ARG A 243 -6.32 42.39 13.37
C ARG A 243 -6.46 43.09 14.72
N VAL A 244 -6.67 44.38 14.69
CA VAL A 244 -6.92 45.15 15.91
C VAL A 244 -8.42 45.23 16.12
N VAL A 245 -8.90 44.70 17.26
CA VAL A 245 -10.31 44.80 17.66
C VAL A 245 -10.34 45.49 19.02
N GLY A 246 -10.65 46.78 19.00
CA GLY A 246 -10.55 47.64 20.17
C GLY A 246 -9.10 47.81 20.64
N ARG A 247 -8.83 47.55 21.94
CA ARG A 247 -7.49 47.60 22.53
C ARG A 247 -6.67 46.30 22.41
N LYS A 248 -7.25 45.23 21.84
CA LYS A 248 -6.61 43.92 21.71
C LYS A 248 -6.15 43.67 20.30
N ILE A 249 -4.89 43.25 20.15
CA ILE A 249 -4.31 42.84 18.88
C ILE A 249 -4.47 41.34 18.76
N TYR A 250 -5.21 40.88 17.73
CA TYR A 250 -5.37 39.47 17.40
C TYR A 250 -4.60 39.16 16.11
N GLY A 251 -3.91 38.01 16.04
CA GLY A 251 -3.13 37.59 14.88
C GLY A 251 -1.68 38.06 14.92
N GLY A 252 -0.99 37.97 13.78
CA GLY A 252 0.44 38.31 13.66
C GLY A 252 1.36 37.15 14.04
N GLN A 253 0.84 35.96 14.31
CA GLN A 253 1.68 34.77 14.47
C GLN A 253 2.17 34.28 13.12
N ALA A 254 3.49 34.08 13.00
CA ALA A 254 4.07 33.39 11.87
C ALA A 254 3.82 31.87 12.04
N THR A 255 3.10 31.28 11.10
CA THR A 255 2.90 29.82 11.04
C THR A 255 3.61 29.27 9.82
N HIS A 256 3.67 27.96 9.70
CA HIS A 256 4.29 27.29 8.58
C HIS A 256 3.32 26.25 8.00
N ILE A 257 3.26 26.18 6.67
CA ILE A 257 2.60 25.07 5.98
C ILE A 257 3.67 23.97 5.80
N PRO A 258 3.48 22.78 6.45
CA PRO A 258 4.40 21.67 6.23
C PRO A 258 4.02 20.93 4.94
N LEU A 259 4.84 21.03 3.89
CA LEU A 259 4.75 20.18 2.71
C LEU A 259 5.62 18.95 2.92
N ARG A 260 5.03 17.76 2.93
CA ARG A 260 5.77 16.51 3.05
C ARG A 260 6.51 16.19 1.75
N VAL A 261 7.71 15.64 1.86
CA VAL A 261 8.49 15.17 0.69
C VAL A 261 7.77 14.01 0.02
N ASN A 262 7.20 13.11 0.82
CA ASN A 262 6.35 12.03 0.34
C ASN A 262 4.90 12.29 0.77
N THR A 263 4.19 13.16 0.04
CA THR A 263 2.77 13.46 0.29
C THR A 263 1.88 12.27 -0.09
N ALA A 264 2.30 11.48 -1.07
CA ALA A 264 1.56 10.35 -1.60
C ALA A 264 1.63 9.08 -0.72
N GLY A 265 2.54 9.03 0.27
CA GLY A 265 2.72 7.87 1.15
C GLY A 265 3.17 6.63 0.39
N VAL A 266 2.57 5.48 0.70
CA VAL A 266 2.88 4.18 0.07
C VAL A 266 2.00 3.86 -1.14
N MET A 267 0.94 4.64 -1.38
CA MET A 267 -0.05 4.36 -2.44
C MET A 267 0.57 4.26 -3.84
N PRO A 268 1.50 5.14 -4.27
CA PRO A 268 2.13 5.04 -5.59
C PRO A 268 2.82 3.70 -5.84
N ILE A 269 3.44 3.13 -4.81
CA ILE A 269 4.16 1.86 -4.91
C ILE A 269 3.18 0.70 -5.11
N ILE A 270 2.10 0.71 -4.30
CA ILE A 270 1.04 -0.30 -4.40
C ILE A 270 0.37 -0.23 -5.77
N PHE A 271 0.15 0.98 -6.30
CA PHE A 271 -0.45 1.19 -7.62
C PHE A 271 0.46 0.73 -8.75
N ALA A 272 1.74 1.13 -8.73
CA ALA A 272 2.71 0.66 -9.70
C ALA A 272 2.79 -0.87 -9.72
N GLN A 273 2.84 -1.50 -8.55
CA GLN A 273 2.87 -2.95 -8.42
C GLN A 273 1.60 -3.61 -8.99
N SER A 274 0.42 -3.05 -8.72
CA SER A 274 -0.84 -3.59 -9.23
C SER A 274 -0.93 -3.53 -10.75
N VAL A 275 -0.41 -2.46 -11.38
CA VAL A 275 -0.33 -2.36 -12.84
C VAL A 275 0.66 -3.38 -13.41
N MET A 276 1.79 -3.59 -12.74
CA MET A 276 2.80 -4.58 -13.16
C MET A 276 2.30 -6.03 -13.06
N PHE A 277 1.25 -6.30 -12.29
CA PHE A 277 0.62 -7.63 -12.26
C PHE A 277 -0.33 -7.91 -13.43
N ILE A 278 -0.79 -6.88 -14.16
CA ILE A 278 -1.74 -7.07 -15.28
C ILE A 278 -1.19 -8.00 -16.36
N PRO A 279 0.05 -7.81 -16.87
CA PRO A 279 0.62 -8.71 -17.88
C PRO A 279 0.68 -10.18 -17.42
N SER A 280 1.08 -10.40 -16.16
CA SER A 280 1.15 -11.75 -15.58
C SER A 280 -0.22 -12.41 -15.46
N THR A 281 -1.23 -11.61 -15.05
CA THR A 281 -2.61 -12.09 -14.94
C THR A 281 -3.15 -12.48 -16.32
N ILE A 282 -2.87 -11.69 -17.37
CA ILE A 282 -3.28 -12.00 -18.72
C ILE A 282 -2.59 -13.28 -19.23
N ALA A 283 -1.30 -13.45 -18.93
CA ALA A 283 -0.54 -14.63 -19.32
C ALA A 283 -1.10 -15.93 -18.71
N MET A 284 -1.70 -15.87 -17.51
CA MET A 284 -2.36 -17.04 -16.90
C MET A 284 -3.58 -17.56 -17.67
N PHE A 285 -4.23 -16.72 -18.50
CA PHE A 285 -5.33 -17.17 -19.36
C PHE A 285 -4.86 -18.00 -20.55
N PHE A 286 -3.61 -17.81 -20.99
CA PHE A 286 -3.05 -18.40 -22.19
C PHE A 286 -1.68 -19.03 -21.92
N PRO A 287 -1.58 -20.05 -21.07
CA PRO A 287 -0.29 -20.59 -20.62
C PRO A 287 0.51 -21.26 -21.76
N GLU A 288 -0.14 -21.75 -22.80
CA GLU A 288 0.50 -22.43 -23.94
C GLU A 288 0.92 -21.46 -25.07
N SER A 289 0.54 -20.18 -25.00
CA SER A 289 0.86 -19.22 -26.06
C SER A 289 2.33 -18.77 -25.97
N GLU A 290 3.11 -19.00 -27.03
CA GLU A 290 4.51 -18.55 -27.15
C GLU A 290 4.63 -17.02 -26.98
N PHE A 291 3.67 -16.26 -27.50
CA PHE A 291 3.64 -14.81 -27.35
C PHE A 291 3.50 -14.40 -25.86
N MET A 292 2.62 -15.07 -25.11
CA MET A 292 2.43 -14.79 -23.69
C MET A 292 3.63 -15.21 -22.85
N GLN A 293 4.28 -16.32 -23.18
CA GLN A 293 5.53 -16.74 -22.56
C GLN A 293 6.64 -15.73 -22.83
N GLY A 294 6.73 -15.20 -24.06
CA GLY A 294 7.63 -14.11 -24.41
C GLY A 294 7.37 -12.84 -23.58
N LEU A 295 6.09 -12.43 -23.49
CA LEU A 295 5.69 -11.28 -22.67
C LEU A 295 6.06 -11.47 -21.21
N THR A 296 5.77 -12.63 -20.63
CA THR A 296 6.10 -12.94 -19.22
C THR A 296 7.61 -12.89 -18.98
N ARG A 297 8.43 -13.28 -19.94
CA ARG A 297 9.90 -13.21 -19.84
C ARG A 297 10.39 -11.75 -19.79
N TRP A 298 9.82 -10.82 -20.56
CA TRP A 298 10.13 -9.39 -20.51
C TRP A 298 9.72 -8.75 -19.17
N PHE A 299 8.62 -9.22 -18.60
CA PHE A 299 8.12 -8.78 -17.29
C PHE A 299 8.65 -9.64 -16.13
N SER A 300 9.68 -10.46 -16.34
CA SER A 300 10.37 -11.18 -15.27
C SER A 300 11.29 -10.25 -14.46
N PHE A 301 11.49 -10.56 -13.19
CA PHE A 301 12.35 -9.78 -12.29
C PHE A 301 13.81 -9.70 -12.70
N ASP A 302 14.29 -10.69 -13.44
CA ASP A 302 15.68 -10.73 -13.92
C ASP A 302 15.90 -9.79 -15.11
N HIS A 303 14.82 -9.30 -15.73
CA HIS A 303 14.92 -8.50 -16.93
C HIS A 303 14.99 -6.99 -16.61
N PRO A 304 16.01 -6.26 -17.12
CA PRO A 304 16.16 -4.82 -16.89
C PRO A 304 14.97 -3.98 -17.32
N PHE A 305 14.20 -4.44 -18.29
CA PHE A 305 12.96 -3.79 -18.74
C PHE A 305 11.94 -3.67 -17.61
N TYR A 306 11.74 -4.76 -16.82
CA TYR A 306 10.84 -4.74 -15.68
C TYR A 306 11.24 -3.65 -14.68
N TRP A 307 12.52 -3.54 -14.31
CA TRP A 307 13.00 -2.55 -13.32
C TRP A 307 12.78 -1.13 -13.80
N THR A 308 13.06 -0.90 -15.10
CA THR A 308 12.90 0.44 -15.71
C THR A 308 11.44 0.85 -15.72
N VAL A 309 10.55 -0.01 -16.22
CA VAL A 309 9.11 0.27 -16.28
C VAL A 309 8.53 0.45 -14.89
N PHE A 310 8.91 -0.43 -13.94
CA PHE A 310 8.43 -0.34 -12.56
C PHE A 310 8.87 0.96 -11.87
N GLY A 311 10.15 1.34 -12.01
CA GLY A 311 10.66 2.60 -11.49
C GLY A 311 9.95 3.82 -12.10
N LEU A 312 9.73 3.83 -13.43
CA LEU A 312 8.98 4.90 -14.11
C LEU A 312 7.53 4.97 -13.64
N MET A 313 6.87 3.82 -13.43
CA MET A 313 5.50 3.76 -12.90
C MET A 313 5.42 4.33 -11.48
N ILE A 314 6.40 4.04 -10.60
CA ILE A 314 6.43 4.62 -9.26
C ILE A 314 6.55 6.14 -9.34
N ILE A 315 7.45 6.68 -10.18
CA ILE A 315 7.60 8.13 -10.37
C ILE A 315 6.29 8.73 -10.88
N PHE A 316 5.70 8.14 -11.92
CA PHE A 316 4.43 8.60 -12.49
C PHE A 316 3.31 8.63 -11.43
N PHE A 317 3.08 7.53 -10.72
CA PHE A 317 2.04 7.48 -9.69
C PHE A 317 2.32 8.38 -8.49
N THR A 318 3.59 8.64 -8.16
CA THR A 318 3.93 9.59 -7.10
C THR A 318 3.49 11.01 -7.47
N TYR A 319 3.77 11.46 -8.69
CA TYR A 319 3.29 12.75 -9.19
C TYR A 319 1.77 12.80 -9.30
N PHE A 320 1.19 11.78 -9.91
CA PHE A 320 -0.25 11.67 -10.09
C PHE A 320 -1.00 11.74 -8.74
N TYR A 321 -0.57 10.94 -7.78
CA TYR A 321 -1.22 10.90 -6.46
C TYR A 321 -0.99 12.19 -5.67
N THR A 322 0.18 12.79 -5.77
CA THR A 322 0.48 14.08 -5.15
C THR A 322 -0.43 15.17 -5.68
N ALA A 323 -0.68 15.20 -6.99
CA ALA A 323 -1.58 16.17 -7.64
C ALA A 323 -3.06 15.99 -7.20
N ILE A 324 -3.48 14.75 -6.91
CA ILE A 324 -4.84 14.48 -6.41
C ILE A 324 -4.96 14.78 -4.91
N ALA A 325 -3.94 14.43 -4.12
CA ALA A 325 -3.98 14.56 -2.67
C ALA A 325 -3.85 16.00 -2.19
N PHE A 326 -3.23 16.87 -2.96
CA PHE A 326 -2.96 18.24 -2.59
C PHE A 326 -3.38 19.22 -3.71
N ASP A 327 -4.39 20.04 -3.43
CA ASP A 327 -4.86 21.09 -4.33
C ASP A 327 -4.25 22.45 -3.94
N PRO A 328 -3.24 22.95 -4.66
CA PRO A 328 -2.60 24.23 -4.37
C PRO A 328 -3.56 25.42 -4.49
N VAL A 329 -4.55 25.32 -5.40
CA VAL A 329 -5.52 26.41 -5.65
C VAL A 329 -6.46 26.56 -4.46
N GLN A 330 -6.98 25.44 -3.94
CA GLN A 330 -7.86 25.46 -2.77
C GLN A 330 -7.13 25.96 -1.52
N VAL A 331 -5.88 25.50 -1.32
CA VAL A 331 -5.03 25.94 -0.18
C VAL A 331 -4.77 27.45 -0.26
N ALA A 332 -4.40 27.97 -1.44
CA ALA A 332 -4.16 29.41 -1.65
C ALA A 332 -5.43 30.24 -1.45
N SER A 333 -6.60 29.72 -1.88
CA SER A 333 -7.91 30.37 -1.67
C SER A 333 -8.27 30.43 -0.19
N ASN A 334 -8.13 29.31 0.53
CA ASN A 334 -8.38 29.25 1.97
C ASN A 334 -7.46 30.21 2.75
N MET A 335 -6.17 30.25 2.39
CA MET A 335 -5.24 31.21 2.97
C MET A 335 -5.69 32.65 2.77
N LYS A 336 -6.09 33.03 1.53
CA LYS A 336 -6.57 34.36 1.22
C LYS A 336 -7.81 34.73 2.05
N GLN A 337 -8.76 33.80 2.18
CA GLN A 337 -9.99 34.00 2.97
C GLN A 337 -9.69 34.26 4.45
N HIS A 338 -8.68 33.61 5.02
CA HIS A 338 -8.28 33.75 6.41
C HIS A 338 -7.24 34.86 6.65
N GLY A 339 -6.93 35.68 5.61
CA GLY A 339 -5.99 36.79 5.71
C GLY A 339 -4.52 36.36 5.83
N GLY A 340 -4.22 35.10 5.45
CA GLY A 340 -2.86 34.56 5.39
C GLY A 340 -2.17 34.89 4.06
N PHE A 341 -0.88 35.16 4.10
CA PHE A 341 -0.07 35.37 2.91
C PHE A 341 1.35 34.83 3.09
N ILE A 342 1.98 34.50 1.98
CA ILE A 342 3.40 34.10 1.95
C ILE A 342 4.23 35.36 1.72
N PRO A 343 5.24 35.70 2.55
CA PRO A 343 6.09 36.85 2.32
C PRO A 343 6.72 36.84 0.93
N GLY A 344 6.58 37.96 0.21
CA GLY A 344 7.12 38.13 -1.13
C GLY A 344 6.25 37.55 -2.27
N VAL A 345 5.09 36.95 -1.98
CA VAL A 345 4.19 36.37 -3.00
C VAL A 345 2.80 36.98 -2.89
N ARG A 346 2.24 37.44 -4.02
CA ARG A 346 0.88 38.01 -4.06
C ARG A 346 -0.17 36.96 -3.72
N PRO A 347 -1.12 37.25 -2.80
CA PRO A 347 -2.18 36.31 -2.43
C PRO A 347 -3.06 35.91 -3.64
N GLY A 348 -3.50 34.65 -3.69
CA GLY A 348 -4.35 34.10 -4.74
C GLY A 348 -3.58 33.24 -5.74
N LYS A 349 -3.78 33.46 -7.05
CA LYS A 349 -3.22 32.62 -8.12
C LYS A 349 -1.69 32.46 -8.04
N LYS A 350 -0.97 33.56 -7.75
CA LYS A 350 0.49 33.53 -7.60
C LYS A 350 0.96 32.69 -6.40
N THR A 351 0.18 32.66 -5.33
CA THR A 351 0.43 31.79 -4.18
C THR A 351 0.23 30.32 -4.55
N ALA A 352 -0.82 30.00 -5.33
CA ALA A 352 -1.05 28.63 -5.82
C ALA A 352 0.09 28.17 -6.72
N GLU A 353 0.51 28.98 -7.71
CA GLU A 353 1.65 28.69 -8.58
C GLU A 353 2.96 28.48 -7.80
N PHE A 354 3.20 29.28 -6.76
CA PHE A 354 4.38 29.17 -5.92
C PHE A 354 4.38 27.84 -5.12
N ILE A 355 3.24 27.47 -4.52
CA ILE A 355 3.09 26.22 -3.78
C ILE A 355 3.26 25.03 -4.71
N ASP A 356 2.64 25.05 -5.90
CA ASP A 356 2.72 24.00 -6.91
C ASP A 356 4.16 23.77 -7.38
N ASN A 357 4.90 24.86 -7.67
CA ASN A 357 6.31 24.77 -8.02
C ASN A 357 7.18 24.14 -6.91
N ILE A 358 6.92 24.48 -5.65
CA ILE A 358 7.64 23.85 -4.53
C ILE A 358 7.27 22.37 -4.43
N LEU A 359 5.99 22.04 -4.52
CA LEU A 359 5.49 20.68 -4.43
C LEU A 359 6.14 19.80 -5.50
N THR A 360 6.12 20.25 -6.76
CA THR A 360 6.74 19.54 -7.90
C THR A 360 8.24 19.30 -7.68
N ARG A 361 8.97 20.32 -7.21
CA ARG A 361 10.41 20.21 -6.93
C ARG A 361 10.74 19.31 -5.75
N VAL A 362 9.88 19.25 -4.75
CA VAL A 362 10.08 18.40 -3.56
C VAL A 362 9.67 16.95 -3.86
N THR A 363 8.65 16.75 -4.71
CA THR A 363 8.19 15.41 -5.11
C THR A 363 9.22 14.68 -5.98
N LEU A 364 9.99 15.39 -6.83
CA LEU A 364 10.95 14.76 -7.73
C LEU A 364 12.01 13.91 -7.00
N PRO A 365 12.81 14.43 -6.06
CA PRO A 365 13.79 13.63 -5.34
C PRO A 365 13.12 12.53 -4.52
N GLY A 366 11.92 12.78 -3.97
CA GLY A 366 11.13 11.78 -3.25
C GLY A 366 10.75 10.61 -4.14
N SER A 367 10.23 10.86 -5.35
CA SER A 367 9.81 9.82 -6.29
C SER A 367 10.99 9.01 -6.84
N ILE A 368 12.10 9.66 -7.17
CA ILE A 368 13.33 8.97 -7.61
C ILE A 368 13.87 8.06 -6.51
N PHE A 369 13.87 8.54 -5.27
CA PHE A 369 14.30 7.73 -4.14
C PHE A 369 13.39 6.53 -3.91
N LEU A 370 12.07 6.71 -3.93
CA LEU A 370 11.10 5.61 -3.79
C LEU A 370 11.29 4.57 -4.89
N ALA A 371 11.47 5.02 -6.15
CA ALA A 371 11.75 4.14 -7.27
C ALA A 371 13.08 3.39 -7.08
N GLY A 372 14.13 4.08 -6.64
CA GLY A 372 15.44 3.46 -6.35
C GLY A 372 15.35 2.38 -5.28
N VAL A 373 14.69 2.65 -4.14
CA VAL A 373 14.49 1.66 -3.08
C VAL A 373 13.64 0.48 -3.54
N ALA A 374 12.61 0.74 -4.37
CA ALA A 374 11.75 -0.31 -4.90
C ALA A 374 12.45 -1.25 -5.89
N VAL A 375 13.38 -0.72 -6.68
CA VAL A 375 14.16 -1.49 -7.68
C VAL A 375 15.40 -2.16 -7.06
N PHE A 376 15.89 -1.65 -5.94
CA PHE A 376 17.12 -2.09 -5.30
C PHE A 376 17.24 -3.61 -5.04
N PRO A 377 16.17 -4.34 -4.61
CA PRO A 377 16.25 -5.79 -4.41
C PRO A 377 16.62 -6.58 -5.65
N PHE A 378 16.13 -6.14 -6.82
CA PHE A 378 16.43 -6.82 -8.09
C PHE A 378 17.92 -6.69 -8.45
N MET A 379 18.54 -5.55 -8.10
CA MET A 379 19.99 -5.38 -8.22
C MET A 379 20.75 -6.28 -7.23
N LEU A 380 20.27 -6.40 -5.99
CA LEU A 380 20.91 -7.27 -4.99
C LEU A 380 20.89 -8.74 -5.41
N MET A 381 19.77 -9.22 -5.96
CA MET A 381 19.65 -10.60 -6.46
C MET A 381 20.72 -10.92 -7.48
N ASN A 382 20.94 -10.02 -8.45
CA ASN A 382 21.90 -10.23 -9.53
C ASN A 382 23.37 -10.08 -9.10
N VAL A 383 23.66 -9.15 -8.18
CA VAL A 383 25.04 -8.85 -7.78
C VAL A 383 25.55 -9.78 -6.67
N MET A 384 24.67 -10.11 -5.72
CA MET A 384 25.07 -10.88 -4.52
C MET A 384 24.52 -12.31 -4.49
N ASN A 385 23.85 -12.77 -5.56
CA ASN A 385 23.18 -14.08 -5.64
C ASN A 385 22.26 -14.34 -4.43
N VAL A 386 21.58 -13.30 -3.97
CA VAL A 386 20.64 -13.37 -2.84
C VAL A 386 19.36 -14.02 -3.31
N GLY A 387 18.80 -14.96 -2.53
CA GLY A 387 17.51 -15.56 -2.83
C GLY A 387 16.39 -14.50 -2.92
N TYR A 388 15.43 -14.75 -3.80
CA TYR A 388 14.32 -13.82 -4.05
C TYR A 388 13.59 -13.40 -2.77
N ASP A 389 13.28 -14.35 -1.89
CA ASP A 389 12.51 -14.11 -0.66
C ASP A 389 13.23 -13.11 0.25
N LEU A 390 14.54 -13.28 0.43
CA LEU A 390 15.35 -12.37 1.22
C LEU A 390 15.47 -11.00 0.54
N ALA A 391 15.82 -10.96 -0.75
CA ALA A 391 16.00 -9.72 -1.50
C ALA A 391 14.74 -8.86 -1.50
N SER A 392 13.57 -9.47 -1.70
CA SER A 392 12.27 -8.78 -1.68
C SER A 392 11.93 -8.19 -0.31
N PHE A 393 12.49 -8.77 0.76
CA PHE A 393 12.28 -8.29 2.13
C PHE A 393 13.23 -7.16 2.52
N PHE A 394 14.49 -7.20 2.04
CA PHE A 394 15.54 -6.22 2.37
C PHE A 394 15.39 -4.88 1.67
N GLY A 395 14.62 -4.83 0.65
CA GLY A 395 14.36 -3.60 -0.08
C GLY A 395 13.03 -3.71 -0.81
N GLY A 396 12.79 -2.80 -1.73
CA GLY A 396 11.63 -2.85 -2.58
C GLY A 396 10.33 -2.48 -1.90
N THR A 397 9.26 -2.97 -2.51
CA THR A 397 7.89 -2.60 -2.15
C THR A 397 7.51 -3.03 -0.75
N SER A 398 7.98 -4.20 -0.30
CA SER A 398 7.64 -4.77 1.01
C SER A 398 8.09 -3.89 2.17
N LEU A 399 9.36 -3.51 2.16
CA LEU A 399 9.95 -2.66 3.19
C LEU A 399 9.31 -1.27 3.19
N LEU A 400 9.09 -0.68 2.00
CA LEU A 400 8.45 0.62 1.86
C LEU A 400 7.01 0.59 2.40
N ILE A 401 6.26 -0.49 2.13
CA ILE A 401 4.90 -0.65 2.63
C ILE A 401 4.90 -0.83 4.15
N ILE A 402 5.76 -1.70 4.70
CA ILE A 402 5.84 -1.92 6.15
C ILE A 402 6.15 -0.61 6.87
N VAL A 403 7.22 0.09 6.47
CA VAL A 403 7.64 1.34 7.11
C VAL A 403 6.60 2.44 6.94
N GLY A 404 6.06 2.60 5.73
CA GLY A 404 5.08 3.65 5.45
C GLY A 404 3.78 3.44 6.21
N VAL A 405 3.22 2.23 6.20
CA VAL A 405 1.98 1.91 6.93
C VAL A 405 2.18 2.02 8.44
N ALA A 406 3.33 1.59 8.97
CA ALA A 406 3.66 1.75 10.38
C ALA A 406 3.72 3.23 10.78
N LEU A 407 4.38 4.08 9.99
CA LEU A 407 4.47 5.52 10.23
C LEU A 407 3.10 6.21 10.14
N ASP A 408 2.29 5.89 9.12
CA ASP A 408 0.94 6.45 8.97
C ASP A 408 0.05 6.05 10.16
N THR A 409 0.14 4.80 10.61
CA THR A 409 -0.62 4.31 11.77
C THR A 409 -0.16 5.00 13.06
N LEU A 410 1.15 5.17 13.27
CA LEU A 410 1.70 5.91 14.40
C LEU A 410 1.22 7.36 14.43
N GLN A 411 1.23 8.05 13.29
CA GLN A 411 0.74 9.44 13.18
C GLN A 411 -0.75 9.55 13.52
N GLN A 412 -1.57 8.57 13.13
CA GLN A 412 -2.99 8.53 13.52
C GLN A 412 -3.13 8.33 15.02
N ILE A 413 -2.35 7.44 15.64
CA ILE A 413 -2.34 7.24 17.09
C ILE A 413 -1.94 8.54 17.82
N GLU A 414 -0.89 9.20 17.37
CA GLU A 414 -0.44 10.48 17.91
C GLU A 414 -1.50 11.57 17.81
N SER A 415 -2.18 11.69 16.67
CA SER A 415 -3.24 12.66 16.47
C SER A 415 -4.43 12.42 17.40
N HIS A 416 -4.82 11.17 17.65
CA HIS A 416 -5.86 10.81 18.61
C HIS A 416 -5.45 11.13 20.06
N LEU A 417 -4.17 10.94 20.40
CA LEU A 417 -3.64 11.29 21.73
C LEU A 417 -3.64 12.80 21.96
N LEU A 418 -3.23 13.59 20.96
CA LEU A 418 -3.18 15.05 21.04
C LEU A 418 -4.58 15.66 21.18
N MET A 419 -5.57 15.21 20.40
CA MET A 419 -6.94 15.71 20.47
C MET A 419 -7.52 15.58 21.91
N ARG A 420 -7.29 14.48 22.59
CA ARG A 420 -7.77 14.29 23.96
C ARG A 420 -6.99 15.05 25.02
N HIS A 421 -5.73 15.37 24.78
CA HIS A 421 -4.99 16.23 25.71
C HIS A 421 -5.61 17.63 25.78
N TYR A 422 -6.13 18.11 24.65
CA TYR A 422 -6.88 19.38 24.58
C TYR A 422 -8.24 19.30 25.28
N ASP A 423 -9.00 18.23 25.13
CA ASP A 423 -10.31 18.04 25.81
C ASP A 423 -10.15 17.96 27.34
N GLY A 424 -9.07 17.37 27.84
CA GLY A 424 -8.74 17.33 29.26
C GLY A 424 -8.43 18.71 29.87
N PHE A 425 -7.88 19.63 29.09
CA PHE A 425 -7.68 21.03 29.50
C PHE A 425 -8.99 21.81 29.54
N LEU A 426 -9.90 21.60 28.61
CA LEU A 426 -11.20 22.26 28.55
C LEU A 426 -12.14 21.76 29.66
N SER A 427 -12.12 20.49 30.01
CA SER A 427 -12.97 19.91 31.05
C SER A 427 -12.54 20.29 32.51
N LYS A 428 -11.27 20.64 32.75
CA LYS A 428 -10.76 21.11 34.02
C LYS A 428 -10.87 22.61 34.21
N GLY A 429 -11.16 23.36 33.18
CA GLY A 429 -11.37 24.82 33.22
C GLY A 429 -12.79 25.18 33.61
N LYS A 430 -13.20 24.99 34.88
CA LYS A 430 -14.30 25.76 35.42
C LYS A 430 -13.94 27.25 35.37
N ILE A 431 -14.39 27.94 34.34
CA ILE A 431 -14.37 29.40 34.27
C ILE A 431 -15.26 29.89 35.40
N ARG A 432 -14.66 30.16 36.54
CA ARG A 432 -15.30 30.93 37.61
C ARG A 432 -15.52 32.34 37.08
N GLY A 433 -16.70 32.57 36.53
CA GLY A 433 -17.15 33.92 36.24
C GLY A 433 -17.16 34.73 37.52
N ARG A 434 -16.29 35.71 37.64
CA ARG A 434 -16.25 36.68 38.70
C ARG A 434 -17.42 37.63 38.51
N ARG A 435 -18.59 37.27 39.06
CA ARG A 435 -19.70 38.26 39.30
C ARG A 435 -19.09 39.35 40.17
N ARG A 436 -18.85 40.52 39.63
CA ARG A 436 -18.76 41.79 40.40
C ARG A 436 -20.21 42.31 40.55
N MET A 437 -20.62 42.46 41.78
CA MET A 437 -21.68 43.38 42.18
C MET A 437 -21.29 44.81 41.79
#